data_453713de49307604c72949eef0abaa75
#
_entry.id   453713de49307604c72949eef0abaa75
#
_cell.length_a   1.000
_cell.length_b   1.000
_cell.length_c   1.000
_cell.angle_alpha   90.00
_cell.angle_beta   90.00
_cell.angle_gamma   90.00
#
_symmetry.space_group_name_H-M   'P 1'
#
loop_
_entity.id
_entity.type
_entity.pdbx_description
1 polymer ?
#
loop_
_entity_poly.entity_id
_entity_poly.type
_entity_poly.pdbx_seq_one_letter_code
_entity_poly.pdbx_strand_id
1 'polypeptide(L)'
;ADPSATVGRFRVNVASNRAGRTALADTVAYVAQGADPYAVIRACVAAGARRNGIATVDRRPLPEALSGFGWCTWDSLGRDVSEAAIIEKMEEFRAKGVPVSWVMIDDGWSRTDREAETLIGLDADPERFPRGLSHTVDLLRERYGVRHVGVWAAFQGYWSGLEPNGQAVARIGAEHLTVTSNGCLIPGPSRWQAMMFWATWLSLLRDMGIDCVKIDSQSSMSTMTRGVESYGEATIERHAALDRLVETEMGGAMINCMGMAPESYWHRPVSAVTRTSDDFLPHDPASLAEHLLQNAYCSLVMRELYRCDWDMFWTSHPHARTHALMRALSAGPVYCSDAAGRTDPAVLGPLLLSDGRVPRPDTAAVPVPSALLADPTCAESAWCVTATCGDWRLLAFVGMNPDQPQRIRLHEALRGLPACAGGGERWVVDREAMTAERLRPGADEGSAGPLLAYGESRLYYVWDGSWDAAVMPLGLIDKIVAPATVAVGADDDSGIGTGDQLSDSEAMAVRLAEPGRFALLDPDARCVDVRCNGETVPVHRNGALCMADCDDTRVDIRWKA
;
A
#
# COMPACT_ATOMS: atom_id res chain seq x y z
N ALA A 1 21.27 29.63 -8.26
CA ALA A 1 22.06 29.03 -7.17
C ALA A 1 22.74 30.15 -6.40
N ASP A 2 22.52 30.24 -5.11
CA ASP A 2 23.15 31.20 -4.21
C ASP A 2 24.66 30.89 -4.16
N PRO A 3 25.55 31.81 -4.57
CA PRO A 3 26.99 31.58 -4.51
C PRO A 3 27.54 31.50 -3.07
N SER A 4 26.73 31.82 -2.06
CA SER A 4 27.10 31.69 -0.64
C SER A 4 26.70 30.31 -0.05
N ALA A 5 26.03 29.47 -0.81
CA ALA A 5 25.65 28.14 -0.35
C ALA A 5 26.92 27.32 -0.04
N THR A 6 27.10 26.99 1.21
CA THR A 6 28.16 26.08 1.68
C THR A 6 27.99 24.75 0.96
N VAL A 7 28.98 24.34 0.18
CA VAL A 7 28.97 23.02 -0.46
C VAL A 7 28.87 21.97 0.66
N GLY A 8 27.71 21.33 0.79
CA GLY A 8 27.52 20.26 1.73
C GLY A 8 28.48 19.11 1.43
N ARG A 9 29.15 18.60 2.44
CA ARG A 9 30.00 17.40 2.30
C ARG A 9 29.16 16.17 2.57
N PHE A 10 29.04 15.29 1.58
CA PHE A 10 28.52 13.94 1.81
C PHE A 10 29.60 13.13 2.54
N ARG A 11 29.25 12.57 3.71
CA ARG A 11 30.15 11.72 4.49
C ARG A 11 29.51 10.36 4.70
N VAL A 12 30.22 9.30 4.34
CA VAL A 12 29.85 7.94 4.69
C VAL A 12 30.63 7.54 5.92
N ASN A 13 29.91 7.20 7.00
CA ASN A 13 30.51 6.61 8.20
C ASN A 13 30.22 5.11 8.18
N VAL A 14 31.27 4.30 8.31
CA VAL A 14 31.16 2.85 8.36
C VAL A 14 31.66 2.39 9.72
N ALA A 15 30.82 1.68 10.45
CA ALA A 15 31.15 1.18 11.77
C ALA A 15 30.52 -0.20 11.98
N SER A 16 31.09 -1.01 12.88
CA SER A 16 30.48 -2.24 13.36
C SER A 16 30.00 -2.06 14.81
N ASN A 17 28.80 -2.54 15.10
CA ASN A 17 28.29 -2.65 16.48
C ASN A 17 28.79 -3.91 17.20
N ARG A 18 29.58 -4.75 16.53
CA ARG A 18 30.21 -5.93 17.12
C ARG A 18 31.60 -5.60 17.66
N ALA A 19 31.86 -5.91 18.92
CA ALA A 19 33.14 -5.71 19.54
C ALA A 19 34.26 -6.51 18.82
N GLY A 20 35.46 -5.91 18.71
CA GLY A 20 36.64 -6.56 18.11
C GLY A 20 36.69 -6.54 16.57
N ARG A 21 35.71 -6.00 15.86
CA ARG A 21 35.80 -5.79 14.41
C ARG A 21 36.71 -4.60 14.12
N THR A 22 37.80 -4.84 13.40
CA THR A 22 38.82 -3.81 13.06
C THR A 22 38.93 -3.56 11.55
N ALA A 23 38.27 -4.38 10.73
CA ALA A 23 38.28 -4.26 9.28
C ALA A 23 36.89 -4.55 8.71
N LEU A 24 36.53 -3.80 7.67
CA LEU A 24 35.32 -3.99 6.87
C LEU A 24 35.68 -3.84 5.39
N ALA A 25 35.17 -4.73 4.55
CA ALA A 25 35.29 -4.63 3.09
C ALA A 25 33.98 -5.07 2.49
N ASP A 26 33.13 -4.11 2.09
CA ASP A 26 31.86 -4.35 1.44
C ASP A 26 31.44 -3.16 0.58
N THR A 27 30.34 -3.32 -0.20
CA THR A 27 29.72 -2.23 -0.94
C THR A 27 28.95 -1.33 0.03
N VAL A 28 29.37 -0.08 0.14
CA VAL A 28 28.76 0.90 1.07
C VAL A 28 27.75 1.84 0.40
N ALA A 29 27.76 1.94 -0.94
CA ALA A 29 26.85 2.81 -1.69
C ALA A 29 26.75 2.38 -3.16
N TYR A 30 25.63 2.72 -3.77
CA TYR A 30 25.41 2.69 -5.22
C TYR A 30 25.19 4.11 -5.70
N VAL A 31 25.85 4.50 -6.78
CA VAL A 31 25.78 5.84 -7.35
C VAL A 31 25.35 5.74 -8.80
N ALA A 32 24.34 6.52 -9.18
CA ALA A 32 23.90 6.66 -10.57
C ALA A 32 23.68 8.14 -10.90
N GLN A 33 23.69 8.46 -12.19
CA GLN A 33 23.43 9.81 -12.69
C GLN A 33 22.44 9.74 -13.85
N GLY A 34 21.52 10.70 -13.92
CA GLY A 34 20.50 10.80 -14.97
C GLY A 34 19.64 12.03 -14.81
N ALA A 35 18.84 12.34 -15.82
CA ALA A 35 17.89 13.44 -15.81
C ALA A 35 16.56 13.11 -15.10
N ASP A 36 16.20 11.83 -15.08
CA ASP A 36 15.00 11.32 -14.41
C ASP A 36 15.38 10.78 -13.02
N PRO A 37 14.96 11.42 -11.93
CA PRO A 37 15.30 10.99 -10.56
C PRO A 37 14.76 9.60 -10.23
N TYR A 38 13.61 9.23 -10.75
CA TYR A 38 13.01 7.91 -10.48
C TYR A 38 13.79 6.79 -11.20
N ALA A 39 14.22 7.02 -12.43
CA ALA A 39 15.08 6.08 -13.16
C ALA A 39 16.44 5.88 -12.46
N VAL A 40 17.00 6.95 -11.89
CA VAL A 40 18.25 6.90 -11.12
C VAL A 40 18.06 6.05 -9.84
N ILE A 41 16.99 6.29 -9.08
CA ILE A 41 16.65 5.50 -7.88
C ILE A 41 16.47 4.04 -8.27
N ARG A 42 15.67 3.75 -9.30
CA ARG A 42 15.43 2.39 -9.79
C ARG A 42 16.74 1.67 -10.16
N ALA A 43 17.65 2.34 -10.84
CA ALA A 43 18.93 1.77 -11.23
C ALA A 43 19.79 1.40 -10.01
N CYS A 44 19.86 2.27 -8.99
CA CYS A 44 20.57 2.02 -7.74
C CYS A 44 19.94 0.85 -6.96
N VAL A 45 18.60 0.85 -6.83
CA VAL A 45 17.88 -0.22 -6.13
C VAL A 45 18.05 -1.57 -6.83
N ALA A 46 17.95 -1.61 -8.15
CA ALA A 46 18.17 -2.83 -8.93
C ALA A 46 19.60 -3.36 -8.79
N ALA A 47 20.60 -2.47 -8.68
CA ALA A 47 21.99 -2.88 -8.42
C ALA A 47 22.13 -3.50 -7.02
N GLY A 48 21.52 -2.89 -6.01
CA GLY A 48 21.46 -3.41 -4.64
C GLY A 48 20.73 -4.76 -4.55
N ALA A 49 19.59 -4.88 -5.22
CA ALA A 49 18.80 -6.11 -5.25
C ALA A 49 19.61 -7.28 -5.86
N ARG A 50 20.29 -7.04 -6.99
CA ARG A 50 21.18 -8.05 -7.59
C ARG A 50 22.32 -8.45 -6.66
N ARG A 51 22.94 -7.49 -5.97
CA ARG A 51 24.04 -7.75 -5.03
C ARG A 51 23.61 -8.63 -3.86
N ASN A 52 22.40 -8.39 -3.34
CA ASN A 52 21.88 -9.09 -2.16
C ASN A 52 21.04 -10.33 -2.52
N GLY A 53 20.86 -10.64 -3.81
CA GLY A 53 20.10 -11.81 -4.26
C GLY A 53 18.61 -11.74 -3.93
N ILE A 54 18.03 -10.51 -3.85
CA ILE A 54 16.61 -10.30 -3.58
C ILE A 54 15.85 -9.92 -4.86
N ALA A 55 14.55 -10.23 -4.88
CA ALA A 55 13.68 -9.88 -5.98
C ALA A 55 13.31 -8.38 -5.97
N THR A 56 13.06 -7.81 -7.14
CA THR A 56 12.40 -6.52 -7.33
C THR A 56 10.88 -6.70 -7.36
N VAL A 57 10.12 -5.61 -7.26
CA VAL A 57 8.65 -5.61 -7.08
C VAL A 57 7.89 -6.34 -8.19
N ASP A 58 8.42 -6.33 -9.42
CA ASP A 58 7.85 -7.04 -10.58
C ASP A 58 7.74 -8.56 -10.36
N ARG A 59 8.58 -9.12 -9.51
CA ARG A 59 8.59 -10.53 -9.11
C ARG A 59 7.94 -10.79 -7.75
N ARG A 60 7.28 -9.80 -7.17
CA ARG A 60 6.61 -9.85 -5.86
C ARG A 60 5.13 -9.46 -6.01
N PRO A 61 4.27 -10.37 -6.47
CA PRO A 61 2.83 -10.08 -6.54
C PRO A 61 2.28 -9.83 -5.14
N LEU A 62 1.25 -8.98 -5.05
CA LEU A 62 0.52 -8.80 -3.79
C LEU A 62 -0.13 -10.14 -3.41
N PRO A 63 0.11 -10.68 -2.20
CA PRO A 63 -0.53 -11.92 -1.75
C PRO A 63 -2.06 -11.81 -1.77
N GLU A 64 -2.74 -12.87 -2.19
CA GLU A 64 -4.19 -12.90 -2.28
C GLU A 64 -4.84 -12.59 -0.93
N ALA A 65 -4.30 -13.13 0.16
CA ALA A 65 -4.79 -12.89 1.52
C ALA A 65 -4.81 -11.41 1.94
N LEU A 66 -4.05 -10.54 1.26
CA LEU A 66 -3.97 -9.10 1.53
C LEU A 66 -4.53 -8.26 0.36
N SER A 67 -5.15 -8.88 -0.65
CA SER A 67 -5.57 -8.20 -1.87
C SER A 67 -6.92 -7.49 -1.77
N GLY A 68 -7.85 -7.96 -0.95
CA GLY A 68 -9.14 -7.31 -0.69
C GLY A 68 -9.04 -6.20 0.35
N PHE A 69 -10.19 -5.66 0.75
CA PHE A 69 -10.27 -4.70 1.85
C PHE A 69 -10.16 -5.40 3.19
N GLY A 70 -9.34 -4.85 4.10
CA GLY A 70 -9.09 -5.39 5.42
C GLY A 70 -9.54 -4.51 6.59
N TRP A 71 -9.55 -5.12 7.77
CA TRP A 71 -9.66 -4.43 9.04
C TRP A 71 -8.58 -4.92 9.99
N CYS A 72 -7.88 -3.98 10.65
CA CYS A 72 -6.88 -4.26 11.69
C CYS A 72 -7.40 -3.80 13.04
N THR A 73 -7.14 -4.58 14.08
CA THR A 73 -7.67 -4.31 15.42
C THR A 73 -6.89 -3.26 16.20
N TRP A 74 -5.70 -2.83 15.73
CA TRP A 74 -4.77 -2.04 16.54
C TRP A 74 -5.35 -0.72 17.04
N ASP A 75 -5.67 0.23 16.18
CA ASP A 75 -6.13 1.57 16.62
C ASP A 75 -7.51 1.56 17.28
N SER A 76 -8.26 0.46 17.13
CA SER A 76 -9.59 0.32 17.71
C SER A 76 -9.59 -0.33 19.09
N LEU A 77 -8.72 -1.30 19.31
CA LEU A 77 -8.74 -2.17 20.49
C LEU A 77 -7.40 -2.19 21.23
N GLY A 78 -6.31 -1.83 20.56
CA GLY A 78 -4.96 -1.95 21.10
C GLY A 78 -4.71 -3.36 21.65
N ARG A 79 -3.98 -3.45 22.74
CA ARG A 79 -3.68 -4.71 23.43
C ARG A 79 -4.89 -5.33 24.15
N ASP A 80 -6.07 -4.72 24.10
CA ASP A 80 -7.29 -5.25 24.74
C ASP A 80 -8.20 -6.00 23.74
N VAL A 81 -7.63 -6.38 22.59
CA VAL A 81 -8.31 -7.20 21.59
C VAL A 81 -8.86 -8.48 22.19
N SER A 82 -10.10 -8.83 21.83
CA SER A 82 -10.78 -10.06 22.28
C SER A 82 -11.76 -10.56 21.21
N GLU A 83 -12.13 -11.84 21.28
CA GLU A 83 -13.17 -12.42 20.42
C GLU A 83 -14.45 -11.58 20.45
N ALA A 84 -14.92 -11.20 21.63
CA ALA A 84 -16.16 -10.43 21.79
C ALA A 84 -16.10 -9.08 21.05
N ALA A 85 -15.00 -8.33 21.20
CA ALA A 85 -14.82 -7.04 20.56
C ALA A 85 -14.68 -7.16 19.03
N ILE A 86 -14.01 -8.21 18.56
CA ILE A 86 -13.92 -8.51 17.11
C ILE A 86 -15.32 -8.78 16.55
N ILE A 87 -16.11 -9.61 17.22
CA ILE A 87 -17.47 -9.96 16.77
C ILE A 87 -18.38 -8.73 16.77
N GLU A 88 -18.31 -7.87 17.78
CA GLU A 88 -19.05 -6.61 17.81
C GLU A 88 -18.77 -5.75 16.56
N LYS A 89 -17.50 -5.62 16.20
CA LYS A 89 -17.11 -4.87 15.01
C LYS A 89 -17.60 -5.52 13.71
N MET A 90 -17.51 -6.84 13.62
CA MET A 90 -17.99 -7.56 12.42
C MET A 90 -19.51 -7.46 12.24
N GLU A 91 -20.29 -7.37 13.32
CA GLU A 91 -21.73 -7.09 13.27
C GLU A 91 -22.00 -5.70 12.67
N GLU A 92 -21.21 -4.68 13.02
CA GLU A 92 -21.31 -3.36 12.41
C GLU A 92 -21.04 -3.41 10.90
N PHE A 93 -19.93 -4.04 10.47
CA PHE A 93 -19.61 -4.14 9.05
C PHE A 93 -20.73 -4.84 8.27
N ARG A 94 -21.26 -5.93 8.79
CA ARG A 94 -22.41 -6.64 8.20
C ARG A 94 -23.65 -5.73 8.12
N ALA A 95 -23.99 -5.03 9.19
CA ALA A 95 -25.15 -4.13 9.24
C ALA A 95 -25.02 -2.95 8.27
N LYS A 96 -23.80 -2.47 8.02
CA LYS A 96 -23.49 -1.36 7.10
C LYS A 96 -23.17 -1.81 5.68
N GLY A 97 -23.18 -3.13 5.41
CA GLY A 97 -22.87 -3.68 4.07
C GLY A 97 -21.42 -3.45 3.63
N VAL A 98 -20.47 -3.36 4.57
CA VAL A 98 -19.04 -3.19 4.27
C VAL A 98 -18.40 -4.55 4.03
N PRO A 99 -17.87 -4.83 2.84
CA PRO A 99 -17.30 -6.13 2.49
C PRO A 99 -15.85 -6.24 2.98
N VAL A 100 -15.64 -6.83 4.17
CA VAL A 100 -14.31 -7.09 4.72
C VAL A 100 -13.79 -8.43 4.22
N SER A 101 -12.67 -8.41 3.49
CA SER A 101 -12.05 -9.61 2.92
C SER A 101 -11.09 -10.29 3.89
N TRP A 102 -10.40 -9.52 4.71
CA TRP A 102 -9.44 -10.05 5.68
C TRP A 102 -9.44 -9.25 6.99
N VAL A 103 -9.08 -9.92 8.08
CA VAL A 103 -8.96 -9.32 9.41
C VAL A 103 -7.56 -9.57 9.94
N MET A 104 -6.88 -8.52 10.41
CA MET A 104 -5.61 -8.61 11.14
C MET A 104 -5.88 -8.43 12.64
N ILE A 105 -5.70 -9.49 13.39
CA ILE A 105 -5.76 -9.47 14.86
C ILE A 105 -4.38 -9.03 15.36
N ASP A 106 -4.27 -7.77 15.75
CA ASP A 106 -2.99 -7.13 16.10
C ASP A 106 -2.52 -7.47 17.52
N ASP A 107 -1.48 -6.82 18.03
CA ASP A 107 -0.88 -7.09 19.34
C ASP A 107 -1.92 -7.17 20.46
N GLY A 108 -1.73 -8.10 21.36
CA GLY A 108 -2.61 -8.36 22.50
C GLY A 108 -3.40 -9.68 22.40
N TRP A 109 -3.35 -10.40 21.28
CA TRP A 109 -4.05 -11.69 21.13
C TRP A 109 -3.33 -12.84 21.81
N SER A 110 -1.98 -12.81 21.85
CA SER A 110 -1.14 -13.91 22.35
C SER A 110 -0.93 -13.85 23.86
N ARG A 111 -0.49 -14.98 24.43
CA ARG A 111 -0.14 -15.08 25.85
C ARG A 111 1.18 -14.40 26.13
N THR A 112 1.14 -13.26 26.80
CA THR A 112 2.31 -12.43 27.11
C THR A 112 2.33 -12.03 28.57
N ASP A 113 3.53 -11.80 29.11
CA ASP A 113 3.70 -10.99 30.31
C ASP A 113 3.72 -9.52 29.88
N ARG A 114 2.69 -8.77 30.28
CA ARG A 114 2.52 -7.36 29.89
C ARG A 114 3.48 -6.42 30.62
N GLU A 115 3.97 -6.79 31.81
CA GLU A 115 4.92 -6.00 32.57
C GLU A 115 6.36 -6.23 32.09
N ALA A 116 6.74 -7.48 31.89
CA ALA A 116 8.04 -7.86 31.34
C ALA A 116 8.13 -7.70 29.82
N GLU A 117 6.99 -7.51 29.14
CA GLU A 117 6.87 -7.47 27.67
C GLU A 117 7.48 -8.71 26.98
N THR A 118 7.25 -9.90 27.54
CA THR A 118 7.77 -11.18 27.05
C THR A 118 6.66 -12.11 26.59
N LEU A 119 6.97 -12.96 25.58
CA LEU A 119 6.06 -13.98 25.07
C LEU A 119 6.06 -15.21 25.97
N ILE A 120 4.95 -15.53 26.61
CA ILE A 120 4.78 -16.71 27.48
C ILE A 120 4.43 -17.95 26.66
N GLY A 121 3.47 -17.84 25.72
CA GLY A 121 2.93 -18.93 24.93
C GLY A 121 2.74 -18.56 23.47
N LEU A 122 2.75 -19.55 22.58
CA LEU A 122 2.52 -19.38 21.12
C LEU A 122 1.03 -19.42 20.74
N ASP A 123 0.15 -19.56 21.71
CA ASP A 123 -1.30 -19.64 21.60
C ASP A 123 -1.97 -18.32 22.04
N ALA A 124 -3.28 -18.25 21.83
CA ALA A 124 -4.07 -17.09 22.24
C ALA A 124 -4.21 -16.99 23.76
N ASP A 125 -4.37 -15.76 24.24
CA ASP A 125 -4.71 -15.47 25.63
C ASP A 125 -6.09 -16.08 25.96
N PRO A 126 -6.19 -17.01 26.94
CA PRO A 126 -7.44 -17.72 27.23
C PRO A 126 -8.52 -16.83 27.87
N GLU A 127 -8.18 -15.68 28.46
CA GLU A 127 -9.17 -14.76 29.00
C GLU A 127 -9.86 -13.98 27.89
N ARG A 128 -9.13 -13.64 26.82
CA ARG A 128 -9.62 -12.90 25.66
C ARG A 128 -10.21 -13.77 24.58
N PHE A 129 -9.67 -14.95 24.40
CA PHE A 129 -10.09 -15.97 23.44
C PHE A 129 -10.42 -17.28 24.16
N PRO A 130 -11.50 -17.31 24.97
CA PRO A 130 -11.78 -18.43 25.88
C PRO A 130 -12.07 -19.76 25.15
N ARG A 131 -12.42 -19.70 23.87
CA ARG A 131 -12.63 -20.87 23.02
C ARG A 131 -11.46 -21.13 22.06
N GLY A 132 -10.34 -20.40 22.25
CA GLY A 132 -9.17 -20.44 21.39
C GLY A 132 -9.33 -19.64 20.10
N LEU A 133 -8.20 -19.36 19.46
CA LEU A 133 -8.16 -18.53 18.24
C LEU A 133 -8.87 -19.19 17.06
N SER A 134 -8.77 -20.53 16.92
CA SER A 134 -9.45 -21.28 15.85
C SER A 134 -10.95 -21.01 15.82
N HIS A 135 -11.59 -20.96 17.00
CA HIS A 135 -13.01 -20.65 17.09
C HIS A 135 -13.34 -19.24 16.56
N THR A 136 -12.52 -18.25 16.88
CA THR A 136 -12.68 -16.88 16.36
C THR A 136 -12.51 -16.87 14.83
N VAL A 137 -11.52 -17.60 14.30
CA VAL A 137 -11.30 -17.74 12.85
C VAL A 137 -12.52 -18.36 12.17
N ASP A 138 -13.05 -19.44 12.72
CA ASP A 138 -14.24 -20.11 12.19
C ASP A 138 -15.45 -19.16 12.17
N LEU A 139 -15.69 -18.41 13.26
CA LEU A 139 -16.76 -17.40 13.30
C LEU A 139 -16.59 -16.32 12.23
N LEU A 140 -15.37 -15.82 12.04
CA LEU A 140 -15.08 -14.78 11.02
C LEU A 140 -15.41 -15.31 9.62
N ARG A 141 -15.06 -16.56 9.32
CA ARG A 141 -15.30 -17.18 8.02
C ARG A 141 -16.76 -17.54 7.81
N GLU A 142 -17.35 -18.31 8.71
CA GLU A 142 -18.67 -18.90 8.53
C GLU A 142 -19.80 -17.87 8.67
N ARG A 143 -19.67 -16.94 9.61
CA ARG A 143 -20.74 -15.99 9.93
C ARG A 143 -20.61 -14.66 9.19
N TYR A 144 -19.39 -14.20 8.90
CA TYR A 144 -19.13 -12.89 8.32
C TYR A 144 -18.52 -12.92 6.93
N GLY A 145 -18.17 -14.10 6.41
CA GLY A 145 -17.62 -14.26 5.07
C GLY A 145 -16.21 -13.70 4.90
N VAL A 146 -15.48 -13.49 5.99
CA VAL A 146 -14.06 -13.10 5.97
C VAL A 146 -13.27 -14.24 5.33
N ARG A 147 -12.52 -13.93 4.28
CA ARG A 147 -11.78 -14.96 3.54
C ARG A 147 -10.47 -15.31 4.22
N HIS A 148 -9.79 -14.34 4.79
CA HIS A 148 -8.47 -14.50 5.37
C HIS A 148 -8.37 -13.84 6.75
N VAL A 149 -7.66 -14.52 7.66
CA VAL A 149 -7.41 -14.03 9.01
C VAL A 149 -5.91 -14.02 9.25
N GLY A 150 -5.38 -12.90 9.71
CA GLY A 150 -3.99 -12.73 10.09
C GLY A 150 -3.82 -12.40 11.55
N VAL A 151 -2.59 -12.61 12.04
CA VAL A 151 -2.19 -12.20 13.39
C VAL A 151 -0.89 -11.42 13.36
N TRP A 152 -0.73 -10.55 14.35
CA TRP A 152 0.49 -9.84 14.63
C TRP A 152 1.47 -10.74 15.42
N ALA A 153 2.76 -10.58 15.14
CA ALA A 153 3.84 -11.15 15.95
C ALA A 153 5.08 -10.24 15.87
N ALA A 154 5.91 -10.24 16.90
CA ALA A 154 7.19 -9.55 16.86
C ALA A 154 8.30 -10.46 16.33
N PHE A 155 9.24 -9.90 15.57
CA PHE A 155 10.35 -10.61 14.94
C PHE A 155 11.24 -11.37 15.94
N GLN A 156 11.35 -10.86 17.15
CA GLN A 156 12.09 -11.45 18.27
C GLN A 156 11.22 -12.28 19.23
N GLY A 157 9.94 -12.50 18.91
CA GLY A 157 8.97 -13.18 19.76
C GLY A 157 7.93 -12.22 20.36
N TYR A 158 8.36 -11.27 21.17
CA TYR A 158 7.57 -10.14 21.66
C TYR A 158 8.51 -8.94 21.90
N TRP A 159 8.01 -7.83 22.40
CA TRP A 159 8.80 -6.58 22.54
C TRP A 159 10.13 -6.77 23.27
N SER A 160 10.18 -7.58 24.35
CA SER A 160 11.39 -7.98 25.09
C SER A 160 11.76 -9.46 24.87
N GLY A 161 11.33 -10.09 23.77
CA GLY A 161 11.64 -11.49 23.47
C GLY A 161 10.70 -12.48 24.16
N LEU A 162 11.23 -13.65 24.58
CA LEU A 162 10.47 -14.74 25.16
C LEU A 162 10.68 -14.80 26.68
N GLU A 163 9.62 -15.22 27.42
CA GLU A 163 9.71 -15.55 28.85
C GLU A 163 10.55 -16.83 29.03
N PRO A 164 11.70 -16.77 29.73
CA PRO A 164 12.62 -17.90 29.82
C PRO A 164 12.01 -19.21 30.34
N ASN A 165 11.05 -19.12 31.23
CA ASN A 165 10.32 -20.28 31.78
C ASN A 165 8.94 -20.46 31.15
N GLY A 166 8.66 -19.76 30.05
CA GLY A 166 7.38 -19.79 29.36
C GLY A 166 7.14 -21.06 28.55
N GLN A 167 5.90 -21.33 28.23
CA GLN A 167 5.51 -22.46 27.40
C GLN A 167 6.07 -22.34 25.97
N ALA A 168 6.25 -21.10 25.47
CA ALA A 168 6.86 -20.86 24.16
C ALA A 168 8.27 -21.45 24.10
N VAL A 169 9.12 -21.20 25.09
CA VAL A 169 10.49 -21.73 25.17
C VAL A 169 10.47 -23.26 25.28
N ALA A 170 9.60 -23.83 26.12
CA ALA A 170 9.48 -25.28 26.26
C ALA A 170 9.07 -25.97 24.94
N ARG A 171 8.28 -25.28 24.09
CA ARG A 171 7.80 -25.83 22.83
C ARG A 171 8.79 -25.65 21.67
N ILE A 172 9.50 -24.52 21.63
CA ILE A 172 10.51 -24.22 20.61
C ILE A 172 11.79 -25.02 20.84
N GLY A 173 12.23 -25.15 22.09
CA GLY A 173 13.52 -25.68 22.53
C GLY A 173 14.54 -24.54 22.78
N ALA A 174 15.11 -24.53 23.97
CA ALA A 174 16.08 -23.49 24.39
C ALA A 174 17.31 -23.43 23.48
N GLU A 175 17.69 -24.54 22.86
CA GLU A 175 18.83 -24.67 21.92
C GLU A 175 18.65 -23.86 20.63
N HIS A 176 17.39 -23.49 20.33
CA HIS A 176 17.06 -22.66 19.15
C HIS A 176 17.02 -21.17 19.47
N LEU A 177 17.30 -20.80 20.70
CA LEU A 177 17.23 -19.43 21.20
C LEU A 177 18.60 -18.93 21.63
N THR A 178 18.74 -17.62 21.76
CA THR A 178 19.95 -16.96 22.26
C THR A 178 19.58 -15.82 23.20
N VAL A 179 20.45 -15.56 24.18
CA VAL A 179 20.29 -14.43 25.10
C VAL A 179 21.08 -13.24 24.58
N THR A 180 20.44 -12.10 24.50
CA THR A 180 21.04 -10.82 24.07
C THR A 180 21.86 -10.17 25.20
N SER A 181 22.60 -9.12 24.87
CA SER A 181 23.42 -8.39 25.87
C SER A 181 22.59 -7.72 26.97
N ASN A 182 21.31 -7.43 26.70
CA ASN A 182 20.38 -6.87 27.68
C ASN A 182 19.49 -7.92 28.38
N GLY A 183 19.80 -9.21 28.17
CA GLY A 183 19.13 -10.32 28.86
C GLY A 183 17.86 -10.84 28.18
N CYS A 184 17.45 -10.31 27.03
CA CYS A 184 16.29 -10.81 26.29
C CYS A 184 16.60 -12.16 25.62
N LEU A 185 15.63 -13.07 25.64
CA LEU A 185 15.71 -14.35 24.95
C LEU A 185 15.01 -14.23 23.58
N ILE A 186 15.74 -14.46 22.49
CA ILE A 186 15.26 -14.25 21.12
C ILE A 186 15.64 -15.44 20.22
N PRO A 187 15.08 -15.56 18.97
CA PRO A 187 15.52 -16.57 18.01
C PRO A 187 17.04 -16.55 17.80
N GLY A 188 17.64 -17.73 17.77
CA GLY A 188 19.10 -17.89 17.66
C GLY A 188 19.68 -17.35 16.34
N PRO A 189 21.01 -17.12 16.28
CA PRO A 189 21.66 -16.40 15.17
C PRO A 189 21.80 -17.23 13.89
N SER A 190 21.75 -18.57 13.96
CA SER A 190 21.83 -19.39 12.76
C SER A 190 20.48 -19.53 12.06
N ARG A 191 20.51 -19.70 10.73
CA ARG A 191 19.29 -19.98 9.95
C ARG A 191 18.49 -21.12 10.53
N TRP A 192 19.16 -22.20 10.94
CA TRP A 192 18.51 -23.38 11.51
C TRP A 192 17.74 -23.03 12.81
N GLN A 193 18.35 -22.30 13.72
CA GLN A 193 17.69 -21.90 14.98
C GLN A 193 16.48 -21.00 14.70
N ALA A 194 16.65 -19.99 13.83
CA ALA A 194 15.55 -19.12 13.42
C ALA A 194 14.43 -19.90 12.69
N MET A 195 14.79 -20.89 11.85
CA MET A 195 13.81 -21.76 11.20
C MET A 195 13.03 -22.58 12.21
N MET A 196 13.67 -23.17 13.22
CA MET A 196 12.98 -23.95 14.25
C MET A 196 12.00 -23.09 15.06
N PHE A 197 12.39 -21.87 15.40
CA PHE A 197 11.53 -20.91 16.06
C PHE A 197 10.28 -20.62 15.21
N TRP A 198 10.46 -20.15 13.98
CA TRP A 198 9.36 -19.75 13.11
C TRP A 198 8.53 -20.92 12.61
N ALA A 199 9.14 -22.08 12.31
CA ALA A 199 8.40 -23.26 11.89
C ALA A 199 7.46 -23.75 13.00
N THR A 200 7.92 -23.72 14.26
CA THR A 200 7.08 -24.09 15.41
C THR A 200 5.88 -23.16 15.55
N TRP A 201 6.09 -21.85 15.40
CA TRP A 201 4.99 -20.88 15.59
C TRP A 201 4.06 -20.82 14.37
N LEU A 202 4.60 -20.69 13.15
CA LEU A 202 3.78 -20.58 11.94
C LEU A 202 2.94 -21.85 11.67
N SER A 203 3.47 -23.05 11.97
CA SER A 203 2.68 -24.27 11.83
C SER A 203 1.47 -24.28 12.78
N LEU A 204 1.65 -23.80 14.01
CA LEU A 204 0.55 -23.65 14.96
C LEU A 204 -0.49 -22.64 14.49
N LEU A 205 -0.03 -21.49 13.99
CA LEU A 205 -0.93 -20.47 13.46
C LEU A 205 -1.72 -21.00 12.26
N ARG A 206 -1.08 -21.70 11.34
CA ARG A 206 -1.76 -22.36 10.23
C ARG A 206 -2.79 -23.39 10.70
N ASP A 207 -2.44 -24.22 11.69
CA ASP A 207 -3.36 -25.22 12.25
C ASP A 207 -4.56 -24.58 12.97
N MET A 208 -4.42 -23.32 13.41
CA MET A 208 -5.52 -22.49 13.93
C MET A 208 -6.31 -21.79 12.80
N GLY A 209 -5.93 -21.96 11.54
CA GLY A 209 -6.59 -21.35 10.38
C GLY A 209 -6.12 -19.95 10.05
N ILE A 210 -4.95 -19.52 10.53
CA ILE A 210 -4.34 -18.22 10.18
C ILE A 210 -3.69 -18.30 8.81
N ASP A 211 -3.99 -17.33 7.94
CA ASP A 211 -3.55 -17.27 6.54
C ASP A 211 -2.41 -16.28 6.31
N CYS A 212 -2.23 -15.30 7.19
CA CYS A 212 -1.21 -14.26 7.02
C CYS A 212 -0.70 -13.76 8.38
N VAL A 213 0.45 -13.09 8.35
CA VAL A 213 1.06 -12.51 9.56
C VAL A 213 1.51 -11.06 9.32
N LYS A 214 1.43 -10.23 10.35
CA LYS A 214 2.10 -8.93 10.44
C LYS A 214 3.27 -9.12 11.38
N ILE A 215 4.50 -9.09 10.83
CA ILE A 215 5.72 -9.29 11.62
C ILE A 215 6.36 -7.94 11.89
N ASP A 216 6.30 -7.56 13.14
CA ASP A 216 6.69 -6.24 13.65
C ASP A 216 8.06 -6.25 14.34
N SER A 217 8.52 -5.06 14.74
CA SER A 217 9.74 -4.84 15.53
C SER A 217 11.03 -5.35 14.86
N GLN A 218 11.05 -5.46 13.54
CA GLN A 218 12.18 -6.03 12.80
C GLN A 218 13.47 -5.22 12.97
N SER A 219 13.39 -3.88 13.05
CA SER A 219 14.54 -2.99 13.26
C SER A 219 15.11 -3.05 14.68
N SER A 220 14.39 -3.60 15.65
CA SER A 220 14.84 -3.75 17.04
C SER A 220 16.03 -4.70 17.19
N MET A 221 16.27 -5.57 16.21
CA MET A 221 17.46 -6.43 16.17
C MET A 221 18.75 -5.64 16.35
N SER A 222 18.83 -4.43 15.80
CA SER A 222 20.01 -3.56 15.92
C SER A 222 20.32 -3.16 17.37
N THR A 223 19.28 -3.01 18.19
CA THR A 223 19.42 -2.68 19.61
C THR A 223 19.67 -3.93 20.45
N MET A 224 18.91 -4.99 20.20
CA MET A 224 18.97 -6.24 20.98
C MET A 224 20.28 -6.99 20.82
N THR A 225 20.86 -7.02 19.61
CA THR A 225 22.09 -7.75 19.32
C THR A 225 23.37 -6.92 19.49
N ARG A 226 23.22 -5.69 19.99
CA ARG A 226 24.35 -4.75 20.16
C ARG A 226 25.47 -5.35 21.00
N GLY A 227 26.69 -5.33 20.45
CA GLY A 227 27.87 -5.86 21.10
C GLY A 227 28.10 -7.38 20.94
N VAL A 228 27.09 -8.12 20.53
CA VAL A 228 27.13 -9.59 20.34
C VAL A 228 27.21 -9.96 18.85
N GLU A 229 26.34 -9.42 18.04
CA GLU A 229 26.29 -9.64 16.59
C GLU A 229 26.35 -8.29 15.85
N SER A 230 26.82 -8.27 14.61
CA SER A 230 26.60 -7.12 13.73
C SER A 230 25.16 -7.10 13.24
N TYR A 231 24.61 -5.92 12.94
CA TYR A 231 23.22 -5.78 12.50
C TYR A 231 22.92 -6.61 11.26
N GLY A 232 23.82 -6.59 10.27
CA GLY A 232 23.66 -7.40 9.07
C GLY A 232 23.66 -8.89 9.36
N GLU A 233 24.61 -9.39 10.18
CA GLU A 233 24.67 -10.80 10.59
C GLU A 233 23.42 -11.21 11.37
N ALA A 234 22.91 -10.33 12.25
CA ALA A 234 21.70 -10.59 13.04
C ALA A 234 20.43 -10.73 12.18
N THR A 235 20.36 -10.04 11.06
CA THR A 235 19.14 -9.99 10.23
C THR A 235 19.14 -10.97 9.06
N ILE A 236 20.29 -11.21 8.42
CA ILE A 236 20.39 -12.05 7.20
C ILE A 236 19.73 -13.42 7.40
N GLU A 237 20.21 -14.19 8.38
CA GLU A 237 19.77 -15.57 8.58
C GLU A 237 18.36 -15.66 9.16
N ARG A 238 18.00 -14.73 10.05
CA ARG A 238 16.66 -14.66 10.66
C ARG A 238 15.58 -14.27 9.64
N HIS A 239 15.85 -13.28 8.77
CA HIS A 239 14.94 -12.92 7.69
C HIS A 239 14.82 -14.03 6.64
N ALA A 240 15.92 -14.65 6.25
CA ALA A 240 15.89 -15.74 5.28
C ALA A 240 15.08 -16.95 5.80
N ALA A 241 15.15 -17.23 7.10
CA ALA A 241 14.35 -18.28 7.73
C ALA A 241 12.85 -17.94 7.74
N LEU A 242 12.51 -16.75 8.24
CA LEU A 242 11.12 -16.29 8.30
C LEU A 242 10.49 -16.22 6.92
N ASP A 243 11.13 -15.54 5.97
CA ASP A 243 10.62 -15.35 4.61
C ASP A 243 10.32 -16.68 3.91
N ARG A 244 11.25 -17.64 4.05
CA ARG A 244 11.07 -18.97 3.47
C ARG A 244 9.89 -19.73 4.08
N LEU A 245 9.73 -19.64 5.38
CA LEU A 245 8.63 -20.34 6.06
C LEU A 245 7.29 -19.70 5.79
N VAL A 246 7.20 -18.37 5.75
CA VAL A 246 5.96 -17.68 5.36
C VAL A 246 5.60 -17.99 3.91
N GLU A 247 6.58 -18.10 3.00
CA GLU A 247 6.31 -18.54 1.62
C GLU A 247 5.68 -19.93 1.58
N THR A 248 6.23 -20.89 2.34
CA THR A 248 5.77 -22.29 2.31
C THR A 248 4.50 -22.53 3.11
N GLU A 249 4.32 -21.87 4.24
CA GLU A 249 3.20 -22.12 5.18
C GLU A 249 1.98 -21.22 4.91
N MET A 250 2.19 -20.00 4.36
CA MET A 250 1.16 -18.96 4.21
C MET A 250 1.15 -18.30 2.82
N GLY A 251 1.73 -18.95 1.79
CA GLY A 251 1.75 -18.41 0.42
C GLY A 251 2.41 -17.03 0.30
N GLY A 252 3.35 -16.69 1.19
CA GLY A 252 4.03 -15.39 1.20
C GLY A 252 3.23 -14.24 1.81
N ALA A 253 2.09 -14.52 2.43
CA ALA A 253 1.20 -13.50 2.99
C ALA A 253 1.74 -12.93 4.31
N MET A 254 2.61 -11.92 4.21
CA MET A 254 3.21 -11.23 5.35
C MET A 254 3.29 -9.72 5.11
N ILE A 255 2.91 -8.96 6.13
CA ILE A 255 3.22 -7.53 6.25
C ILE A 255 4.50 -7.39 7.08
N ASN A 256 5.56 -6.87 6.48
CA ASN A 256 6.77 -6.50 7.21
C ASN A 256 6.58 -5.14 7.86
N CYS A 257 6.55 -5.08 9.19
CA CYS A 257 6.34 -3.88 9.98
C CYS A 257 7.61 -3.49 10.75
N MET A 258 7.81 -2.18 11.01
CA MET A 258 9.03 -1.61 11.61
C MET A 258 10.32 -2.17 11.00
N GLY A 259 10.32 -2.40 9.70
CA GLY A 259 11.39 -3.10 8.98
C GLY A 259 12.02 -2.27 7.86
N MET A 260 11.98 -0.94 7.94
CA MET A 260 12.55 -0.04 6.93
C MET A 260 14.06 0.18 7.08
N ALA A 261 14.70 -0.41 8.08
CA ALA A 261 16.15 -0.39 8.20
C ALA A 261 16.81 -1.16 7.03
N PRO A 262 17.93 -0.67 6.48
CA PRO A 262 18.65 -1.35 5.39
C PRO A 262 18.97 -2.80 5.69
N GLU A 263 19.35 -3.09 6.94
CA GLU A 263 19.64 -4.43 7.43
C GLU A 263 18.44 -5.38 7.32
N SER A 264 17.21 -4.85 7.31
CA SER A 264 16.00 -5.63 7.14
C SER A 264 15.61 -5.75 5.68
N TYR A 265 15.37 -4.63 4.97
CA TYR A 265 14.78 -4.69 3.63
C TYR A 265 15.72 -5.25 2.55
N TRP A 266 17.04 -5.26 2.75
CA TRP A 266 17.99 -5.93 1.84
C TRP A 266 18.14 -7.44 2.08
N HIS A 267 17.49 -8.01 3.10
CA HIS A 267 17.67 -9.42 3.47
C HIS A 267 16.37 -10.23 3.44
N ARG A 268 15.32 -9.74 2.77
CA ARG A 268 14.06 -10.45 2.56
C ARG A 268 13.98 -10.95 1.12
N PRO A 269 14.27 -12.22 0.85
CA PRO A 269 14.35 -12.74 -0.51
C PRO A 269 13.00 -12.79 -1.24
N VAL A 270 11.89 -13.02 -0.54
CA VAL A 270 10.59 -13.41 -1.15
C VAL A 270 9.43 -12.51 -0.75
N SER A 271 9.31 -12.09 0.52
CA SER A 271 8.12 -11.38 1.00
C SER A 271 7.82 -10.11 0.20
N ALA A 272 6.53 -9.93 -0.12
CA ALA A 272 6.10 -8.93 -1.09
C ALA A 272 5.70 -7.59 -0.48
N VAL A 273 5.30 -7.54 0.80
CA VAL A 273 4.70 -6.35 1.41
C VAL A 273 5.58 -5.78 2.51
N THR A 274 5.77 -4.47 2.51
CA THR A 274 6.46 -3.75 3.60
C THR A 274 5.73 -2.47 3.94
N ARG A 275 5.57 -2.19 5.24
CA ARG A 275 5.13 -0.89 5.71
C ARG A 275 6.19 0.18 5.45
N THR A 276 5.74 1.40 5.12
CA THR A 276 6.60 2.50 4.68
C THR A 276 6.53 3.74 5.57
N SER A 277 5.87 3.63 6.73
CA SER A 277 5.75 4.70 7.73
C SER A 277 5.84 4.15 9.15
N ASP A 278 5.96 5.04 10.12
CA ASP A 278 5.57 4.78 11.50
C ASP A 278 4.06 4.54 11.61
N ASP A 279 3.55 4.26 12.82
CA ASP A 279 2.14 4.01 13.04
C ASP A 279 1.29 5.26 12.74
N PHE A 280 0.12 5.03 12.14
CA PHE A 280 -0.93 6.05 12.07
C PHE A 280 -1.39 6.41 13.49
N LEU A 281 -1.38 7.70 13.82
CA LEU A 281 -1.80 8.22 15.13
C LEU A 281 -3.09 9.03 14.99
N PRO A 282 -4.28 8.40 15.05
CA PRO A 282 -5.54 9.04 14.70
C PRO A 282 -5.96 10.18 15.61
N HIS A 283 -5.38 10.26 16.80
CA HIS A 283 -5.67 11.30 17.80
C HIS A 283 -4.68 12.49 17.75
N ASP A 284 -3.61 12.39 16.98
CA ASP A 284 -2.62 13.44 16.82
C ASP A 284 -2.84 14.23 15.53
N PRO A 285 -3.25 15.50 15.59
CA PRO A 285 -3.46 16.33 14.41
C PRO A 285 -2.21 16.53 13.54
N ALA A 286 -1.01 16.45 14.10
CA ALA A 286 0.26 16.58 13.37
C ALA A 286 0.60 15.31 12.58
N SER A 287 0.08 14.17 13.00
CA SER A 287 0.34 12.85 12.41
C SER A 287 -0.06 12.76 10.93
N LEU A 288 -1.05 13.52 10.47
CA LEU A 288 -1.46 13.49 9.06
C LEU A 288 -0.28 13.78 8.13
N ALA A 289 0.35 14.93 8.31
CA ALA A 289 1.44 15.37 7.43
C ALA A 289 2.64 14.40 7.52
N GLU A 290 3.09 14.10 8.73
CA GLU A 290 4.22 13.20 8.97
C GLU A 290 3.99 11.84 8.34
N HIS A 291 2.85 11.21 8.61
CA HIS A 291 2.52 9.88 8.12
C HIS A 291 2.41 9.81 6.59
N LEU A 292 1.77 10.81 5.94
CA LEU A 292 1.67 10.86 4.49
C LEU A 292 3.02 11.11 3.83
N LEU A 293 3.86 11.96 4.41
CA LEU A 293 5.20 12.22 3.91
C LEU A 293 6.10 11.00 4.05
N GLN A 294 6.12 10.36 5.22
CA GLN A 294 6.88 9.13 5.42
C GLN A 294 6.52 8.09 4.36
N ASN A 295 5.23 7.79 4.19
CA ASN A 295 4.76 6.80 3.22
C ASN A 295 5.23 7.12 1.79
N ALA A 296 5.01 8.35 1.32
CA ALA A 296 5.32 8.71 -0.06
C ALA A 296 6.82 8.80 -0.34
N TYR A 297 7.62 9.37 0.59
CA TYR A 297 9.07 9.48 0.39
C TYR A 297 9.79 8.14 0.59
N CYS A 298 9.39 7.31 1.55
CA CYS A 298 9.93 5.95 1.68
C CYS A 298 9.58 5.10 0.45
N SER A 299 8.42 5.33 -0.16
CA SER A 299 8.01 4.63 -1.39
C SER A 299 8.93 4.93 -2.58
N LEU A 300 9.70 6.01 -2.59
CA LEU A 300 10.71 6.26 -3.65
C LEU A 300 11.69 5.09 -3.82
N VAL A 301 12.06 4.45 -2.73
CA VAL A 301 12.95 3.28 -2.72
C VAL A 301 12.15 1.98 -2.60
N MET A 302 11.19 1.94 -1.66
CA MET A 302 10.50 0.69 -1.31
C MET A 302 9.62 0.17 -2.44
N ARG A 303 8.98 1.02 -3.26
CA ARG A 303 8.15 0.56 -4.39
C ARG A 303 8.92 -0.18 -5.48
N GLU A 304 10.24 -0.03 -5.53
CA GLU A 304 11.09 -0.76 -6.48
C GLU A 304 11.38 -2.20 -6.00
N LEU A 305 11.16 -2.46 -4.69
CA LEU A 305 11.38 -3.76 -4.04
C LEU A 305 10.09 -4.43 -3.59
N TYR A 306 9.11 -3.66 -3.08
CA TYR A 306 7.95 -4.17 -2.36
C TYR A 306 6.64 -3.51 -2.81
N ARG A 307 5.52 -4.15 -2.51
CA ARG A 307 4.20 -3.53 -2.43
C ARG A 307 4.16 -2.71 -1.13
N CYS A 308 3.93 -1.41 -1.25
CA CYS A 308 4.00 -0.49 -0.11
C CYS A 308 2.72 -0.56 0.71
N ASP A 309 2.83 -0.94 1.97
CA ASP A 309 1.75 -0.80 2.94
C ASP A 309 1.81 0.61 3.54
N TRP A 310 0.75 1.40 3.31
CA TRP A 310 0.62 2.78 3.82
C TRP A 310 -0.18 2.83 5.12
N ASP A 311 -0.21 1.71 5.84
CA ASP A 311 -0.84 1.55 7.14
C ASP A 311 -2.37 1.69 7.13
N MET A 312 -2.98 1.38 8.26
CA MET A 312 -4.41 1.52 8.52
C MET A 312 -4.84 3.00 8.63
N PHE A 313 -6.15 3.24 8.66
CA PHE A 313 -6.72 4.56 8.91
C PHE A 313 -8.12 4.44 9.53
N TRP A 314 -8.64 5.54 10.07
CA TRP A 314 -10.03 5.64 10.52
C TRP A 314 -10.92 6.30 9.46
N THR A 315 -12.04 5.67 9.13
CA THR A 315 -13.06 6.28 8.25
C THR A 315 -13.80 7.41 8.96
N SER A 316 -13.76 7.45 10.27
CA SER A 316 -14.33 8.53 11.09
C SER A 316 -13.34 9.68 11.39
N HIS A 317 -12.12 9.63 10.84
CA HIS A 317 -11.12 10.70 11.00
C HIS A 317 -11.59 11.99 10.30
N PRO A 318 -11.30 13.20 10.80
CA PRO A 318 -11.64 14.46 10.13
C PRO A 318 -11.16 14.54 8.68
N HIS A 319 -10.02 13.94 8.36
CA HIS A 319 -9.43 13.88 7.02
C HIS A 319 -9.54 12.48 6.38
N ALA A 320 -10.57 11.71 6.73
CA ALA A 320 -10.73 10.32 6.29
C ALA A 320 -10.69 10.15 4.77
N ARG A 321 -11.26 11.09 4.00
CA ARG A 321 -11.25 11.05 2.52
C ARG A 321 -9.83 11.16 1.97
N THR A 322 -8.99 11.99 2.56
CA THR A 322 -7.57 12.12 2.19
C THR A 322 -6.80 10.86 2.56
N HIS A 323 -7.04 10.30 3.75
CA HIS A 323 -6.46 9.02 4.13
C HIS A 323 -6.86 7.90 3.18
N ALA A 324 -8.14 7.80 2.81
CA ALA A 324 -8.63 6.81 1.85
C ALA A 324 -8.00 6.99 0.46
N LEU A 325 -7.95 8.24 -0.06
CA LEU A 325 -7.29 8.56 -1.32
C LEU A 325 -5.83 8.10 -1.32
N MET A 326 -5.09 8.43 -0.28
CA MET A 326 -3.66 8.11 -0.22
C MET A 326 -3.44 6.59 -0.10
N ARG A 327 -4.25 5.84 0.69
CA ARG A 327 -4.16 4.37 0.74
C ARG A 327 -4.51 3.72 -0.58
N ALA A 328 -5.49 4.26 -1.34
CA ALA A 328 -5.77 3.77 -2.69
C ALA A 328 -4.56 3.86 -3.63
N LEU A 329 -3.69 4.85 -3.41
CA LEU A 329 -2.50 5.09 -4.23
C LEU A 329 -1.24 4.34 -3.74
N SER A 330 -1.33 3.54 -2.68
CA SER A 330 -0.20 2.76 -2.14
C SER A 330 0.22 1.58 -3.01
N ALA A 331 -0.66 1.07 -3.87
CA ALA A 331 -0.52 -0.20 -4.62
C ALA A 331 -0.30 -1.44 -3.73
N GLY A 332 -0.45 -1.30 -2.42
CA GLY A 332 -0.30 -2.33 -1.39
C GLY A 332 -1.64 -2.74 -0.76
N PRO A 333 -1.61 -3.35 0.43
CA PRO A 333 -2.80 -3.62 1.22
C PRO A 333 -3.58 -2.33 1.56
N VAL A 334 -4.90 -2.43 1.61
CA VAL A 334 -5.78 -1.32 2.02
C VAL A 334 -6.72 -1.82 3.11
N TYR A 335 -6.69 -1.17 4.25
CA TYR A 335 -7.44 -1.59 5.42
C TYR A 335 -7.72 -0.43 6.37
N CYS A 336 -8.82 -0.52 7.11
CA CYS A 336 -9.13 0.44 8.18
C CYS A 336 -8.91 -0.18 9.56
N SER A 337 -8.97 0.68 10.57
CA SER A 337 -8.84 0.31 11.99
C SER A 337 -9.92 0.96 12.87
N ASP A 338 -11.09 1.23 12.28
CA ASP A 338 -12.20 1.87 13.01
C ASP A 338 -12.65 1.06 14.21
N ALA A 339 -12.91 1.73 15.33
CA ALA A 339 -13.62 1.16 16.47
C ALA A 339 -15.08 0.81 16.11
N ALA A 340 -15.70 -0.04 16.92
CA ALA A 340 -17.12 -0.39 16.76
C ALA A 340 -18.01 0.86 16.80
N GLY A 341 -19.00 0.91 15.89
CA GLY A 341 -19.91 2.06 15.73
C GLY A 341 -19.34 3.23 14.93
N ARG A 342 -18.09 3.21 14.50
CA ARG A 342 -17.40 4.36 13.90
C ARG A 342 -17.18 4.31 12.40
N THR A 343 -17.43 3.19 11.73
CA THR A 343 -17.20 3.09 10.28
C THR A 343 -18.16 3.97 9.47
N ASP A 344 -17.61 4.76 8.56
CA ASP A 344 -18.35 5.54 7.57
C ASP A 344 -18.25 4.86 6.17
N PRO A 345 -19.31 4.19 5.71
CA PRO A 345 -19.33 3.55 4.38
C PRO A 345 -19.15 4.54 3.21
N ALA A 346 -19.49 5.82 3.39
CA ALA A 346 -19.34 6.82 2.35
C ALA A 346 -17.87 7.15 2.04
N VAL A 347 -16.97 6.95 3.00
CA VAL A 347 -15.52 7.04 2.80
C VAL A 347 -14.98 5.82 2.06
N LEU A 348 -15.55 4.63 2.32
CA LEU A 348 -15.11 3.37 1.72
C LEU A 348 -15.65 3.16 0.30
N GLY A 349 -16.83 3.65 -0.03
CA GLY A 349 -17.46 3.45 -1.33
C GLY A 349 -16.57 3.77 -2.54
N PRO A 350 -15.88 4.93 -2.57
CA PRO A 350 -14.93 5.26 -3.64
C PRO A 350 -13.67 4.39 -3.66
N LEU A 351 -13.33 3.73 -2.55
CA LEU A 351 -12.14 2.93 -2.37
C LEU A 351 -12.32 1.48 -2.83
N LEU A 352 -13.56 0.95 -2.73
CA LEU A 352 -13.87 -0.47 -2.87
C LEU A 352 -14.83 -0.76 -4.02
N LEU A 353 -14.71 -1.93 -4.61
CA LEU A 353 -15.78 -2.56 -5.37
C LEU A 353 -16.79 -3.22 -4.40
N SER A 354 -17.97 -3.51 -4.90
CA SER A 354 -19.08 -4.08 -4.12
C SER A 354 -18.75 -5.45 -3.48
N ASP A 355 -17.80 -6.18 -4.07
CA ASP A 355 -17.31 -7.48 -3.59
C ASP A 355 -16.08 -7.40 -2.64
N GLY A 356 -15.65 -6.21 -2.27
CA GLY A 356 -14.50 -5.95 -1.40
C GLY A 356 -13.15 -5.94 -2.11
N ARG A 357 -13.11 -6.11 -3.42
CA ARG A 357 -11.87 -5.87 -4.18
C ARG A 357 -11.50 -4.38 -4.14
N VAL A 358 -10.21 -4.11 -4.16
CA VAL A 358 -9.65 -2.74 -4.15
C VAL A 358 -8.99 -2.47 -5.50
N PRO A 359 -9.49 -1.52 -6.30
CA PRO A 359 -8.80 -1.04 -7.49
C PRO A 359 -7.46 -0.40 -7.11
N ARG A 360 -6.36 -0.77 -7.79
CA ARG A 360 -5.00 -0.32 -7.46
C ARG A 360 -4.28 0.26 -8.66
N PRO A 361 -3.38 1.24 -8.45
CA PRO A 361 -2.44 1.67 -9.47
C PRO A 361 -1.35 0.60 -9.70
N ASP A 362 -0.57 0.74 -10.77
CA ASP A 362 0.50 -0.20 -11.11
C ASP A 362 1.63 -0.19 -10.07
N THR A 363 1.94 1.00 -9.55
CA THR A 363 2.98 1.22 -8.53
C THR A 363 2.51 2.20 -7.47
N ALA A 364 3.11 2.13 -6.28
CA ALA A 364 2.86 3.10 -5.21
C ALA A 364 3.17 4.53 -5.67
N ALA A 365 2.33 5.47 -5.26
CA ALA A 365 2.55 6.88 -5.54
C ALA A 365 3.82 7.39 -4.85
N VAL A 366 4.45 8.38 -5.50
CA VAL A 366 5.63 9.09 -4.99
C VAL A 366 5.48 10.58 -5.23
N PRO A 367 6.20 11.44 -4.48
CA PRO A 367 6.19 12.87 -4.72
C PRO A 367 6.58 13.20 -6.16
N VAL A 368 5.92 14.17 -6.79
CA VAL A 368 6.32 14.69 -8.11
C VAL A 368 7.69 15.36 -8.06
N PRO A 369 8.41 15.54 -9.20
CA PRO A 369 9.77 16.10 -9.19
C PRO A 369 9.89 17.45 -8.49
N SER A 370 8.91 18.33 -8.62
CA SER A 370 8.89 19.64 -7.95
C SER A 370 8.76 19.55 -6.42
N ALA A 371 8.22 18.44 -5.90
CA ALA A 371 8.03 18.21 -4.47
C ALA A 371 9.20 17.46 -3.82
N LEU A 372 10.14 16.88 -4.58
CA LEU A 372 11.20 16.01 -4.03
C LEU A 372 12.10 16.69 -2.99
N LEU A 373 12.36 17.98 -3.13
CA LEU A 373 13.30 18.75 -2.29
C LEU A 373 12.63 19.93 -1.58
N ALA A 374 11.32 20.09 -1.71
CA ALA A 374 10.56 21.14 -1.04
C ALA A 374 9.96 20.60 0.27
N ASP A 375 9.91 21.46 1.30
CA ASP A 375 9.13 21.15 2.49
C ASP A 375 7.66 21.49 2.24
N PRO A 376 6.77 20.51 2.10
CA PRO A 376 5.38 20.77 1.76
C PRO A 376 4.58 21.38 2.92
N THR A 377 5.06 21.32 4.16
CA THR A 377 4.36 21.87 5.32
C THR A 377 4.43 23.39 5.40
N CYS A 378 5.38 24.03 4.69
CA CYS A 378 5.54 25.49 4.62
C CYS A 378 5.51 26.05 3.19
N ALA A 379 5.35 25.20 2.18
CA ALA A 379 5.26 25.63 0.78
C ALA A 379 3.96 26.39 0.48
N GLU A 380 3.95 27.24 -0.54
CA GLU A 380 2.74 27.90 -1.04
C GLU A 380 1.89 26.96 -1.92
N SER A 381 2.55 25.99 -2.57
CA SER A 381 1.90 25.00 -3.44
C SER A 381 1.44 23.80 -2.63
N ALA A 382 0.25 23.28 -2.94
CA ALA A 382 -0.23 22.02 -2.41
C ALA A 382 0.73 20.89 -2.80
N TRP A 383 1.01 20.01 -1.84
CA TRP A 383 1.86 18.85 -2.07
C TRP A 383 1.22 17.88 -3.06
N CYS A 384 2.00 17.32 -3.97
CA CYS A 384 1.50 16.42 -5.00
C CYS A 384 2.29 15.13 -5.05
N VAL A 385 1.55 14.01 -5.14
CA VAL A 385 2.09 12.67 -5.44
C VAL A 385 1.54 12.15 -6.75
N THR A 386 2.29 11.25 -7.40
CA THR A 386 1.93 10.65 -8.69
C THR A 386 2.04 9.15 -8.68
N ALA A 387 1.06 8.48 -9.28
CA ALA A 387 1.04 7.06 -9.59
C ALA A 387 0.63 6.84 -11.06
N THR A 388 0.87 5.65 -11.61
CA THR A 388 0.42 5.24 -12.94
C THR A 388 -0.58 4.10 -12.85
N CYS A 389 -1.51 4.06 -13.78
CA CYS A 389 -2.46 2.96 -13.96
C CYS A 389 -2.75 2.81 -15.46
N GLY A 390 -2.11 1.86 -16.12
CA GLY A 390 -2.07 1.75 -17.57
C GLY A 390 -1.56 3.04 -18.20
N ASP A 391 -2.30 3.59 -19.17
CA ASP A 391 -1.97 4.84 -19.87
C ASP A 391 -2.37 6.11 -19.09
N TRP A 392 -2.95 5.96 -17.91
CA TRP A 392 -3.35 7.06 -17.06
C TRP A 392 -2.33 7.33 -15.96
N ARG A 393 -2.11 8.59 -15.69
CA ARG A 393 -1.39 9.07 -14.52
C ARG A 393 -2.37 9.66 -13.52
N LEU A 394 -2.23 9.31 -12.27
CA LEU A 394 -2.99 9.86 -11.16
C LEU A 394 -2.13 10.91 -10.46
N LEU A 395 -2.68 12.10 -10.23
CA LEU A 395 -2.07 13.17 -9.44
C LEU A 395 -2.97 13.47 -8.25
N ALA A 396 -2.50 13.18 -7.06
CA ALA A 396 -3.20 13.53 -5.83
C ALA A 396 -2.51 14.73 -5.16
N PHE A 397 -3.26 15.81 -5.00
CA PHE A 397 -2.83 17.00 -4.28
C PHE A 397 -3.39 16.99 -2.86
N VAL A 398 -2.57 17.40 -1.90
CA VAL A 398 -2.94 17.49 -0.49
C VAL A 398 -2.46 18.81 0.10
N GLY A 399 -3.32 19.47 0.86
CA GLY A 399 -2.95 20.63 1.67
C GLY A 399 -2.17 20.16 2.90
N MET A 400 -0.90 20.54 3.01
CA MET A 400 0.01 20.08 4.06
C MET A 400 0.41 21.20 5.04
N ASN A 401 0.04 22.44 4.76
CA ASN A 401 0.36 23.59 5.62
C ASN A 401 -0.80 23.84 6.60
N PRO A 402 -0.58 23.70 7.92
CA PRO A 402 -1.62 23.92 8.90
C PRO A 402 -2.00 25.41 9.06
N ASP A 403 -1.12 26.35 8.69
CA ASP A 403 -1.29 27.77 8.95
C ASP A 403 -2.02 28.49 7.82
N GLN A 404 -1.96 27.99 6.58
CA GLN A 404 -2.57 28.63 5.41
C GLN A 404 -2.95 27.63 4.32
N PRO A 405 -4.06 27.87 3.58
CA PRO A 405 -4.42 27.07 2.42
C PRO A 405 -3.36 27.14 1.33
N GLN A 406 -3.11 26.00 0.68
CA GLN A 406 -2.12 25.84 -0.37
C GLN A 406 -2.77 25.73 -1.75
N ARG A 407 -2.14 26.29 -2.77
CA ARG A 407 -2.67 26.33 -4.13
C ARG A 407 -2.25 25.12 -4.94
N ILE A 408 -3.20 24.50 -5.66
CA ILE A 408 -2.89 23.49 -6.66
C ILE A 408 -2.18 24.15 -7.85
N ARG A 409 -0.98 23.66 -8.17
CA ARG A 409 -0.17 24.09 -9.32
C ARG A 409 0.06 22.92 -10.27
N LEU A 410 -0.96 22.64 -11.09
CA LEU A 410 -0.99 21.44 -11.95
C LEU A 410 0.17 21.41 -12.97
N HIS A 411 0.46 22.53 -13.63
CA HIS A 411 1.58 22.62 -14.58
C HIS A 411 2.94 22.38 -13.92
N GLU A 412 3.11 22.86 -12.68
CA GLU A 412 4.32 22.64 -11.90
C GLU A 412 4.49 21.17 -11.53
N ALA A 413 3.40 20.51 -11.08
CA ALA A 413 3.41 19.10 -10.74
C ALA A 413 3.74 18.20 -11.96
N LEU A 414 3.31 18.59 -13.16
CA LEU A 414 3.60 17.86 -14.39
C LEU A 414 5.00 18.12 -14.97
N ARG A 415 5.68 19.19 -14.49
CA ARG A 415 7.03 19.53 -14.95
C ARG A 415 8.04 18.48 -14.45
N GLY A 416 8.83 17.95 -15.36
CA GLY A 416 9.84 16.94 -15.06
C GLY A 416 9.30 15.52 -14.89
N LEU A 417 7.98 15.32 -14.97
CA LEU A 417 7.44 13.97 -15.17
C LEU A 417 7.76 13.51 -16.59
N PRO A 418 8.08 12.22 -16.79
CA PRO A 418 8.32 11.68 -18.12
C PRO A 418 7.19 12.07 -19.07
N ALA A 419 7.55 12.58 -20.26
CA ALA A 419 6.56 12.83 -21.30
C ALA A 419 5.97 11.50 -21.77
N CYS A 420 4.68 11.51 -22.12
CA CYS A 420 4.06 10.39 -22.79
C CYS A 420 4.81 10.01 -24.08
N ALA A 421 4.73 8.76 -24.46
CA ALA A 421 5.25 8.26 -25.72
C ALA A 421 4.50 8.93 -26.89
N GLY A 422 4.90 10.14 -27.28
CA GLY A 422 4.24 10.88 -28.38
C GLY A 422 4.43 12.38 -28.35
N GLY A 423 5.08 12.95 -27.30
CA GLY A 423 5.47 14.37 -27.25
C GLY A 423 4.29 15.36 -27.34
N GLY A 424 3.06 14.91 -27.05
CA GLY A 424 1.83 15.59 -27.36
C GLY A 424 1.23 16.38 -26.19
N GLU A 425 0.07 16.88 -26.47
CA GLU A 425 -0.79 17.58 -25.53
C GLU A 425 -1.31 16.62 -24.47
N ARG A 426 -1.43 17.09 -23.23
CA ARG A 426 -1.97 16.31 -22.11
C ARG A 426 -3.42 16.71 -21.89
N TRP A 427 -4.25 15.72 -21.61
CA TRP A 427 -5.60 15.93 -21.10
C TRP A 427 -5.65 15.63 -19.61
N VAL A 428 -6.35 16.48 -18.88
CA VAL A 428 -6.51 16.35 -17.44
C VAL A 428 -7.99 16.29 -17.10
N VAL A 429 -8.37 15.26 -16.35
CA VAL A 429 -9.71 15.11 -15.79
C VAL A 429 -9.65 15.47 -14.31
N ASP A 430 -10.40 16.49 -13.94
CA ASP A 430 -10.65 16.85 -12.54
C ASP A 430 -11.81 15.99 -12.02
N ARG A 431 -11.48 15.07 -11.11
CA ARG A 431 -12.46 14.11 -10.57
C ARG A 431 -13.57 14.78 -9.78
N GLU A 432 -13.24 15.76 -8.96
CA GLU A 432 -14.21 16.45 -8.10
C GLU A 432 -15.13 17.40 -8.89
N ALA A 433 -14.57 18.09 -9.89
CA ALA A 433 -15.35 18.97 -10.77
C ALA A 433 -16.07 18.20 -11.89
N MET A 434 -15.74 16.93 -12.14
CA MET A 434 -16.24 16.13 -13.26
C MET A 434 -16.04 16.85 -14.60
N THR A 435 -14.87 17.44 -14.82
CA THR A 435 -14.50 18.18 -16.05
C THR A 435 -13.22 17.64 -16.64
N ALA A 436 -13.02 17.85 -17.94
CA ALA A 436 -11.75 17.55 -18.60
C ALA A 436 -11.26 18.78 -19.36
N GLU A 437 -9.98 19.09 -19.26
CA GLU A 437 -9.32 20.19 -19.94
C GLU A 437 -8.03 19.74 -20.64
N ARG A 438 -7.71 20.46 -21.71
CA ARG A 438 -6.48 20.24 -22.49
C ARG A 438 -5.39 21.15 -21.96
N LEU A 439 -4.31 20.56 -21.50
CA LEU A 439 -3.11 21.30 -21.09
C LEU A 439 -2.19 21.52 -22.28
N ARG A 440 -2.02 22.80 -22.69
CA ARG A 440 -1.09 23.19 -23.75
C ARG A 440 0.29 23.48 -23.17
N PRO A 441 1.37 23.02 -23.82
CA PRO A 441 2.72 23.44 -23.45
C PRO A 441 2.84 24.98 -23.53
N GLY A 442 3.31 25.61 -22.43
CA GLY A 442 3.49 27.07 -22.39
C GLY A 442 2.24 27.91 -22.21
N ALA A 443 1.06 27.32 -22.06
CA ALA A 443 -0.13 28.06 -21.63
C ALA A 443 -0.01 28.43 -20.16
N ASP A 444 -0.42 29.64 -19.85
CA ASP A 444 -0.22 30.38 -18.60
C ASP A 444 0.03 29.56 -17.32
N GLU A 445 1.23 29.73 -16.76
CA GLU A 445 1.55 29.39 -15.37
C GLU A 445 0.66 30.17 -14.36
N GLY A 446 -0.22 31.03 -14.86
CA GLY A 446 -1.05 31.96 -14.11
C GLY A 446 -2.49 31.53 -13.82
N SER A 447 -2.98 30.41 -14.33
CA SER A 447 -4.33 29.94 -13.94
C SER A 447 -4.26 29.48 -12.49
N ALA A 448 -4.89 30.24 -11.61
CA ALA A 448 -4.92 30.00 -10.18
C ALA A 448 -5.80 28.78 -9.89
N GLY A 449 -5.19 27.60 -9.77
CA GLY A 449 -5.87 26.37 -9.34
C GLY A 449 -6.55 26.53 -7.98
N PRO A 450 -7.40 25.58 -7.57
CA PRO A 450 -8.07 25.61 -6.27
C PRO A 450 -7.10 25.71 -5.08
N LEU A 451 -7.59 26.25 -3.98
CA LEU A 451 -6.91 26.22 -2.68
C LEU A 451 -7.36 25.00 -1.91
N LEU A 452 -6.42 24.32 -1.26
CA LEU A 452 -6.67 23.23 -0.32
C LEU A 452 -6.29 23.68 1.10
N ALA A 453 -7.22 23.55 2.02
CA ALA A 453 -6.91 23.67 3.43
C ALA A 453 -6.10 22.45 3.92
N TYR A 454 -5.52 22.54 5.13
CA TYR A 454 -4.79 21.44 5.72
C TYR A 454 -5.63 20.14 5.74
N GLY A 455 -5.07 19.07 5.23
CA GLY A 455 -5.72 17.76 5.16
C GLY A 455 -6.81 17.63 4.09
N GLU A 456 -7.11 18.67 3.30
CA GLU A 456 -7.94 18.52 2.11
C GLU A 456 -7.14 17.96 0.95
N SER A 457 -7.82 17.21 0.07
CA SER A 457 -7.18 16.60 -1.09
C SER A 457 -8.02 16.72 -2.35
N ARG A 458 -7.36 16.60 -3.51
CA ARG A 458 -8.00 16.59 -4.83
C ARG A 458 -7.26 15.64 -5.77
N LEU A 459 -8.02 14.89 -6.57
CA LEU A 459 -7.50 13.89 -7.51
C LEU A 459 -7.72 14.31 -8.96
N TYR A 460 -6.64 14.23 -9.74
CA TYR A 460 -6.67 14.42 -11.18
C TYR A 460 -6.20 13.16 -11.89
N TYR A 461 -6.84 12.83 -13.02
CA TYR A 461 -6.34 11.84 -13.96
C TYR A 461 -5.75 12.56 -15.16
N VAL A 462 -4.53 12.18 -15.54
CA VAL A 462 -3.84 12.74 -16.70
C VAL A 462 -3.67 11.63 -17.72
N TRP A 463 -4.14 11.88 -18.93
CA TRP A 463 -3.91 10.97 -20.03
C TRP A 463 -2.46 11.11 -20.50
N ASP A 464 -1.70 10.05 -20.36
CA ASP A 464 -0.28 9.97 -20.74
C ASP A 464 -0.05 8.99 -21.93
N GLY A 465 -1.13 8.45 -22.55
CA GLY A 465 -1.07 7.52 -23.67
C GLY A 465 -0.86 8.14 -25.04
N SER A 466 -0.77 7.30 -26.07
CA SER A 466 -0.71 7.75 -27.47
C SER A 466 -2.08 8.21 -27.96
N TRP A 467 -2.09 9.15 -28.94
CA TRP A 467 -3.31 9.77 -29.49
C TRP A 467 -3.97 8.95 -30.60
N ASP A 468 -3.63 7.69 -30.79
CA ASP A 468 -4.17 6.88 -31.89
C ASP A 468 -5.63 6.45 -31.64
N ALA A 469 -6.13 6.60 -30.40
CA ALA A 469 -7.52 6.31 -30.06
C ALA A 469 -8.40 7.56 -30.11
N ALA A 470 -9.57 7.46 -30.73
CA ALA A 470 -10.56 8.57 -30.79
C ALA A 470 -11.15 8.89 -29.42
N VAL A 471 -11.27 7.88 -28.56
CA VAL A 471 -11.80 7.98 -27.19
C VAL A 471 -10.93 7.18 -26.23
N MET A 472 -10.77 7.66 -24.99
CA MET A 472 -9.93 7.02 -23.98
C MET A 472 -10.79 6.63 -22.77
N PRO A 473 -11.05 5.33 -22.54
CA PRO A 473 -11.78 4.87 -21.36
C PRO A 473 -11.03 5.23 -20.06
N LEU A 474 -11.77 5.83 -19.11
CA LEU A 474 -11.23 6.14 -17.78
C LEU A 474 -11.65 5.10 -16.74
N GLY A 475 -12.82 4.46 -16.92
CA GLY A 475 -13.38 3.50 -15.98
C GLY A 475 -14.46 4.09 -15.08
N LEU A 476 -14.69 3.48 -13.92
CA LEU A 476 -15.72 3.91 -12.96
C LEU A 476 -15.26 5.16 -12.22
N ILE A 477 -15.75 6.33 -12.63
CA ILE A 477 -15.31 7.64 -12.12
C ILE A 477 -15.59 7.84 -10.63
N ASP A 478 -16.56 7.12 -10.07
CA ASP A 478 -16.88 7.15 -8.65
C ASP A 478 -15.80 6.45 -7.80
N LYS A 479 -14.94 5.62 -8.42
CA LYS A 479 -13.81 4.97 -7.73
C LYS A 479 -12.56 5.84 -7.78
N ILE A 480 -11.73 5.76 -6.73
CA ILE A 480 -10.48 6.55 -6.64
C ILE A 480 -9.49 6.15 -7.74
N VAL A 481 -9.31 4.86 -7.97
CA VAL A 481 -8.44 4.37 -9.05
C VAL A 481 -9.31 3.90 -10.21
N ALA A 482 -10.04 4.85 -10.81
CA ALA A 482 -10.97 4.58 -11.91
C ALA A 482 -10.32 3.78 -13.06
N PRO A 483 -9.09 4.08 -13.53
CA PRO A 483 -8.49 3.32 -14.63
C PRO A 483 -8.29 1.83 -14.33
N ALA A 484 -8.17 1.43 -13.06
CA ALA A 484 -8.05 0.01 -12.68
C ALA A 484 -9.40 -0.74 -12.73
N THR A 485 -10.50 -0.06 -13.06
CA THR A 485 -11.85 -0.63 -13.08
C THR A 485 -12.37 -0.91 -14.48
N VAL A 486 -11.53 -0.73 -15.51
CA VAL A 486 -11.89 -0.96 -16.90
C VAL A 486 -10.81 -1.76 -17.62
N ALA A 487 -11.21 -2.74 -18.43
CA ALA A 487 -10.33 -3.48 -19.33
C ALA A 487 -10.81 -3.28 -20.78
N VAL A 488 -9.87 -2.97 -21.68
CA VAL A 488 -10.13 -2.78 -23.11
C VAL A 488 -9.88 -4.09 -23.85
N GLY A 489 -10.78 -4.47 -24.78
CA GLY A 489 -10.58 -5.62 -25.67
C GLY A 489 -10.61 -6.99 -24.99
N ALA A 490 -11.30 -7.15 -23.88
CA ALA A 490 -11.50 -8.44 -23.23
C ALA A 490 -12.44 -9.31 -24.09
N ASP A 491 -11.88 -10.12 -25.00
CA ASP A 491 -12.60 -11.16 -25.73
C ASP A 491 -13.14 -12.20 -24.74
N ASP A 492 -14.44 -12.45 -24.86
CA ASP A 492 -15.08 -13.58 -24.18
C ASP A 492 -14.68 -14.89 -24.87
N ASP A 493 -14.26 -15.88 -24.12
CA ASP A 493 -14.11 -17.29 -24.52
C ASP A 493 -15.49 -17.97 -24.85
N SER A 494 -16.58 -17.19 -24.88
CA SER A 494 -17.90 -17.67 -25.27
C SER A 494 -18.20 -17.22 -26.71
N GLY A 495 -17.93 -18.10 -27.68
CA GLY A 495 -18.22 -17.92 -29.09
C GLY A 495 -19.70 -17.62 -29.39
N ILE A 496 -20.08 -16.34 -29.30
CA ILE A 496 -21.32 -15.81 -29.87
C ILE A 496 -20.91 -14.87 -31.00
N GLY A 497 -21.23 -15.30 -32.22
CA GLY A 497 -20.86 -14.66 -33.46
C GLY A 497 -21.33 -13.20 -33.55
N THR A 498 -20.39 -12.37 -33.93
CA THR A 498 -20.61 -10.99 -34.33
C THR A 498 -21.36 -10.96 -35.69
N GLY A 499 -22.67 -10.88 -35.61
CA GLY A 499 -23.48 -10.50 -36.76
C GLY A 499 -23.61 -8.97 -36.84
N ASP A 500 -22.55 -8.31 -37.23
CA ASP A 500 -22.47 -7.08 -38.01
C ASP A 500 -20.99 -6.70 -38.06
N GLN A 501 -20.39 -6.77 -39.25
CA GLN A 501 -19.02 -6.32 -39.49
C GLN A 501 -19.01 -4.78 -39.39
N LEU A 502 -18.77 -4.26 -38.18
CA LEU A 502 -18.31 -2.89 -37.98
C LEU A 502 -16.82 -2.84 -38.30
N SER A 503 -16.41 -1.87 -39.10
CA SER A 503 -14.98 -1.64 -39.31
C SER A 503 -14.31 -1.39 -37.94
N ASP A 504 -13.22 -2.09 -37.64
CA ASP A 504 -12.51 -2.07 -36.35
C ASP A 504 -12.10 -0.67 -35.87
N SER A 505 -12.25 0.36 -36.70
CA SER A 505 -11.88 1.75 -36.44
C SER A 505 -12.98 2.62 -35.81
N GLU A 506 -14.22 2.12 -35.65
CA GLU A 506 -15.36 2.91 -35.21
C GLU A 506 -16.03 2.43 -33.91
N ALA A 507 -15.51 1.41 -33.27
CA ALA A 507 -16.07 0.86 -32.06
C ALA A 507 -14.99 0.27 -31.14
N MET A 508 -15.25 0.30 -29.83
CA MET A 508 -14.42 -0.29 -28.79
C MET A 508 -15.31 -1.01 -27.76
N ALA A 509 -14.97 -2.25 -27.45
CA ALA A 509 -15.58 -2.97 -26.35
C ALA A 509 -14.70 -2.83 -25.10
N VAL A 510 -15.33 -2.55 -23.97
CA VAL A 510 -14.66 -2.53 -22.66
C VAL A 510 -15.46 -3.36 -21.65
N ARG A 511 -14.76 -3.86 -20.63
CA ARG A 511 -15.36 -4.57 -19.49
C ARG A 511 -15.10 -3.77 -18.22
N LEU A 512 -16.16 -3.42 -17.50
CA LEU A 512 -16.07 -2.79 -16.18
C LEU A 512 -15.88 -3.84 -15.09
N ALA A 513 -15.24 -3.46 -13.99
CA ALA A 513 -15.03 -4.33 -12.83
C ALA A 513 -16.35 -4.62 -12.08
N GLU A 514 -17.32 -3.71 -12.14
CA GLU A 514 -18.69 -3.81 -11.64
C GLU A 514 -19.59 -2.82 -12.40
N PRO A 515 -20.92 -2.91 -12.32
CA PRO A 515 -21.82 -1.86 -12.79
C PRO A 515 -21.57 -0.53 -12.06
N GLY A 516 -21.78 0.60 -12.77
CA GLY A 516 -21.59 1.92 -12.17
C GLY A 516 -21.44 3.04 -13.18
N ARG A 517 -21.00 4.20 -12.72
CA ARG A 517 -20.81 5.38 -13.57
C ARG A 517 -19.50 5.27 -14.35
N PHE A 518 -19.61 4.80 -15.59
CA PHE A 518 -18.49 4.73 -16.54
C PHE A 518 -18.16 6.11 -17.10
N ALA A 519 -16.87 6.43 -17.19
CA ALA A 519 -16.36 7.65 -17.79
C ALA A 519 -15.36 7.34 -18.90
N LEU A 520 -15.33 8.21 -19.92
CA LEU A 520 -14.34 8.21 -20.97
C LEU A 520 -13.98 9.65 -21.36
N LEU A 521 -12.78 9.85 -21.87
CA LEU A 521 -12.31 11.10 -22.45
C LEU A 521 -12.51 11.06 -23.97
N ASP A 522 -13.22 12.06 -24.51
CA ASP A 522 -13.55 12.23 -25.93
C ASP A 522 -13.26 13.67 -26.37
N PRO A 523 -11.99 13.95 -26.70
CA PRO A 523 -11.51 15.30 -27.01
C PRO A 523 -12.23 15.97 -28.18
N ASP A 524 -12.50 15.21 -29.23
CA ASP A 524 -13.01 15.71 -30.50
C ASP A 524 -14.55 15.59 -30.63
N ALA A 525 -15.20 15.22 -29.52
CA ALA A 525 -16.65 15.00 -29.49
C ALA A 525 -17.14 13.96 -30.52
N ARG A 526 -16.39 12.89 -30.72
CA ARG A 526 -16.66 11.82 -31.68
C ARG A 526 -17.61 10.75 -31.14
N CYS A 527 -17.64 10.52 -29.82
CA CYS A 527 -18.50 9.50 -29.20
C CYS A 527 -19.97 9.77 -29.54
N VAL A 528 -20.60 8.78 -30.14
CA VAL A 528 -22.01 8.88 -30.63
C VAL A 528 -22.93 8.09 -29.73
N ASP A 529 -22.45 6.92 -29.24
CA ASP A 529 -23.29 5.93 -28.59
C ASP A 529 -22.45 5.14 -27.56
N VAL A 530 -23.02 4.95 -26.38
CA VAL A 530 -22.52 4.03 -25.38
C VAL A 530 -23.60 3.02 -25.11
N ARG A 531 -23.26 1.74 -25.21
CA ARG A 531 -24.19 0.63 -24.97
C ARG A 531 -23.74 -0.20 -23.81
N CYS A 532 -24.65 -0.48 -22.92
CA CYS A 532 -24.45 -1.38 -21.80
C CYS A 532 -25.23 -2.66 -22.10
N ASN A 533 -24.54 -3.80 -22.15
CA ASN A 533 -25.13 -5.09 -22.54
C ASN A 533 -25.99 -5.03 -23.84
N GLY A 534 -25.53 -4.25 -24.83
CA GLY A 534 -26.20 -4.06 -26.12
C GLY A 534 -27.29 -3.00 -26.14
N GLU A 535 -27.75 -2.48 -25.01
CA GLU A 535 -28.73 -1.41 -24.90
C GLU A 535 -28.07 -0.03 -24.82
N THR A 536 -28.58 0.95 -25.62
CA THR A 536 -28.04 2.31 -25.58
C THR A 536 -28.39 3.00 -24.27
N VAL A 537 -27.37 3.57 -23.61
CA VAL A 537 -27.51 4.33 -22.37
C VAL A 537 -27.26 5.83 -22.61
N PRO A 538 -27.92 6.72 -21.87
CA PRO A 538 -27.72 8.16 -22.00
C PRO A 538 -26.28 8.55 -21.67
N VAL A 539 -25.64 9.36 -22.52
CA VAL A 539 -24.30 9.92 -22.30
C VAL A 539 -24.41 11.36 -21.84
N HIS A 540 -23.92 11.62 -20.65
CA HIS A 540 -23.78 12.96 -20.09
C HIS A 540 -22.40 13.50 -20.44
N ARG A 541 -22.35 14.60 -21.18
CA ARG A 541 -21.08 15.21 -21.59
C ARG A 541 -20.84 16.51 -20.82
N ASN A 542 -19.61 16.62 -20.27
CA ASN A 542 -19.10 17.86 -19.68
C ASN A 542 -17.74 18.19 -20.33
N GLY A 543 -17.77 19.02 -21.37
CA GLY A 543 -16.61 19.24 -22.23
C GLY A 543 -16.17 17.94 -22.93
N ALA A 544 -14.90 17.57 -22.78
CA ALA A 544 -14.36 16.34 -23.33
C ALA A 544 -14.63 15.09 -22.44
N LEU A 545 -15.14 15.26 -21.23
CA LEU A 545 -15.51 14.14 -20.37
C LEU A 545 -16.93 13.67 -20.68
N CYS A 546 -17.06 12.39 -21.03
CA CYS A 546 -18.33 11.71 -21.23
C CYS A 546 -18.55 10.71 -20.11
N MET A 547 -19.79 10.63 -19.61
CA MET A 547 -20.18 9.73 -18.53
C MET A 547 -21.48 9.02 -18.89
N ALA A 548 -21.59 7.74 -18.53
CA ALA A 548 -22.79 6.92 -18.73
C ALA A 548 -23.02 6.05 -17.49
N ASP A 549 -24.24 5.98 -17.00
CA ASP A 549 -24.59 5.07 -15.91
C ASP A 549 -24.88 3.69 -16.50
N CYS A 550 -23.98 2.74 -16.23
CA CYS A 550 -24.01 1.37 -16.76
C CYS A 550 -24.51 0.41 -15.68
N ASP A 551 -25.53 -0.37 -15.98
CA ASP A 551 -26.13 -1.39 -15.12
C ASP A 551 -25.54 -2.79 -15.34
N ASP A 552 -24.61 -2.93 -16.28
CA ASP A 552 -23.86 -4.15 -16.58
C ASP A 552 -22.36 -3.83 -16.72
N THR A 553 -21.54 -4.86 -16.74
CA THR A 553 -20.09 -4.75 -16.87
C THR A 553 -19.62 -4.68 -18.32
N ARG A 554 -20.41 -5.10 -19.31
CA ARG A 554 -20.07 -5.05 -20.73
C ARG A 554 -20.52 -3.72 -21.34
N VAL A 555 -19.57 -2.95 -21.87
CA VAL A 555 -19.83 -1.65 -22.48
C VAL A 555 -19.20 -1.59 -23.87
N ASP A 556 -20.02 -1.25 -24.87
CA ASP A 556 -19.61 -0.99 -26.25
C ASP A 556 -19.67 0.53 -26.52
N ILE A 557 -18.57 1.10 -26.95
CA ILE A 557 -18.43 2.53 -27.26
C ILE A 557 -18.35 2.67 -28.78
N ARG A 558 -19.16 3.57 -29.37
CA ARG A 558 -19.13 3.87 -30.80
C ARG A 558 -18.85 5.33 -31.03
N TRP A 559 -18.09 5.66 -32.09
CA TRP A 559 -17.76 7.04 -32.44
C TRP A 559 -17.82 7.26 -33.96
N LYS A 560 -17.91 8.53 -34.36
CA LYS A 560 -17.83 8.95 -35.76
C LYS A 560 -16.41 8.75 -36.27
N ALA A 561 -16.29 8.21 -37.49
CA ALA A 561 -15.03 8.07 -38.22
C ALA A 561 -14.34 9.43 -38.46
#